data_6eaf0c3289264fc3081c85110236c85c
#
_entry.id   6eaf0c3289264fc3081c85110236c85c
#
_cell.length_a   1.000
_cell.length_b   1.000
_cell.length_c   1.000
_cell.angle_alpha   90.00
_cell.angle_beta   90.00
_cell.angle_gamma   90.00
#
_symmetry.space_group_name_H-M   'P 1'
#
loop_
_entity.id
_entity.type
_entity.pdbx_description
1 polymer ?
#
loop_
_entity_poly.entity_id
_entity_poly.type
_entity_poly.pdbx_seq_one_letter_code
_entity_poly.pdbx_strand_id
1 'polypeptide(L)'
;MRAANRTARHNVYAYRLREGNRERYSDDGEPAKTAGTPALEVLQHSGLTDLIVVVTRYFGGVLLGTGGLVRAYTTATARALENA
;
A
#
# COMPACT_ATOMS: atom_id res chain seq x y z
N MET A 1 -7.48 20.86 13.84
CA MET A 1 -7.08 20.39 13.88
C MET A 1 -6.82 19.60 14.28
N ARG A 2 -6.68 19.42 13.88
CA ARG A 2 -6.51 18.69 14.09
C ARG A 2 -5.67 18.15 14.61
N ALA A 3 -5.58 17.95 14.87
CA ALA A 3 -4.83 17.49 15.32
C ALA A 3 -4.05 17.07 15.26
N ALA A 4 -3.98 17.21 14.99
CA ALA A 4 -3.39 16.86 14.95
C ALA A 4 -2.50 16.44 14.94
N ASN A 5 -2.27 16.47 14.79
CA ASN A 5 -1.43 16.04 14.79
C ASN A 5 -0.87 15.24 15.05
N ARG A 6 -1.03 15.67 14.93
CA ARG A 6 -0.53 14.80 15.36
C ARG A 6 0.10 13.61 14.74
N THR A 7 -0.24 12.58 14.71
CA THR A 7 0.33 11.39 14.07
C THR A 7 0.02 11.41 12.57
N ALA A 8 1.03 11.50 11.73
CA ALA A 8 0.82 11.43 10.29
C ALA A 8 0.43 10.00 9.91
N ARG A 9 -0.45 9.88 8.94
CA ARG A 9 -0.97 8.60 8.51
C ARG A 9 -0.91 8.52 6.98
N HIS A 10 -0.42 7.41 6.48
CA HIS A 10 -0.40 7.15 5.05
C HIS A 10 -1.37 6.04 4.72
N ASN A 11 -2.33 6.32 3.85
CA ASN A 11 -3.32 5.35 3.39
C ASN A 11 -2.95 4.96 1.95
N VAL A 12 -2.09 3.98 1.83
CA VAL A 12 -1.61 3.49 0.54
C VAL A 12 -2.63 2.55 -0.03
N TYR A 13 -2.91 2.67 -1.33
CA TYR A 13 -3.86 1.75 -1.95
C TYR A 13 -3.32 1.25 -3.29
N ALA A 14 -3.86 0.11 -3.69
CA ALA A 14 -3.64 -0.44 -5.03
C ALA A 14 -4.90 -1.22 -5.41
N TYR A 15 -5.24 -1.20 -6.69
CA TYR A 15 -6.39 -1.99 -7.14
C TYR A 15 -6.15 -2.52 -8.54
N ARG A 16 -6.84 -3.61 -8.83
CA ARG A 16 -6.89 -4.20 -10.17
C ARG A 16 -8.34 -4.45 -10.53
N LEU A 17 -8.70 -4.01 -11.74
CA LEU A 17 -10.04 -4.23 -12.27
C LEU A 17 -9.89 -5.01 -13.58
N ARG A 18 -10.69 -6.06 -13.72
CA ARG A 18 -10.66 -6.87 -14.94
C ARG A 18 -11.11 -6.06 -16.12
N GLU A 19 -12.17 -5.30 -15.97
CA GLU A 19 -12.71 -4.51 -17.05
C GLU A 19 -11.71 -3.42 -17.44
N GLY A 20 -11.27 -3.43 -18.70
CA GLY A 20 -10.31 -2.46 -19.17
C GLY A 20 -8.89 -2.67 -18.69
N ASN A 21 -8.61 -3.79 -18.02
CA ASN A 21 -7.29 -4.08 -17.47
C ASN A 21 -6.75 -2.91 -16.66
N ARG A 22 -7.58 -2.36 -15.79
CA ARG A 22 -7.21 -1.18 -15.03
C ARG A 22 -6.45 -1.54 -13.77
N GLU A 23 -5.34 -0.84 -13.54
CA GLU A 23 -4.54 -0.99 -12.34
C GLU A 23 -4.10 0.38 -11.91
N ARG A 24 -4.22 0.65 -10.63
CA ARG A 24 -3.78 1.92 -10.07
C ARG A 24 -3.25 1.73 -8.67
N TYR A 25 -2.46 2.70 -8.24
CA TYR A 25 -1.95 2.71 -6.88
C TYR A 25 -1.72 4.15 -6.45
N SER A 26 -1.55 4.34 -5.14
CA SER A 26 -1.14 5.61 -4.59
C SER A 26 -0.18 5.36 -3.45
N ASP A 27 0.94 6.08 -3.44
CA ASP A 27 1.89 6.03 -2.34
C ASP A 27 1.41 6.86 -1.14
N ASP A 28 0.44 7.73 -1.36
CA ASP A 28 -0.16 8.59 -0.33
C ASP A 28 0.87 9.25 0.57
N GLY A 29 1.86 9.90 -0.05
CA GLY A 29 2.88 10.64 0.67
C GLY A 29 4.11 9.86 1.07
N GLU A 30 4.10 8.53 0.90
CA GLU A 30 5.33 7.77 1.07
C GLU A 30 6.28 8.04 -0.10
N PRO A 31 7.58 7.82 0.05
CA PRO A 31 8.49 8.02 -1.07
C PRO A 31 8.06 7.21 -2.29
N ALA A 32 8.33 7.77 -3.47
CA ALA A 32 7.86 7.18 -4.72
C ALA A 32 8.27 5.71 -4.84
N LYS A 33 7.31 4.87 -5.22
CA LYS A 33 7.51 3.45 -5.51
C LYS A 33 7.92 2.61 -4.31
N THR A 34 7.71 3.11 -3.09
CA THR A 34 8.05 2.35 -1.88
C THR A 34 6.84 1.71 -1.22
N ALA A 35 5.63 2.06 -1.65
CA ALA A 35 4.42 1.62 -0.98
C ALA A 35 3.38 1.12 -1.97
N GLY A 36 2.82 2.01 -2.79
CA GLY A 36 1.77 1.62 -3.74
C GLY A 36 2.25 0.64 -4.79
N THR A 37 3.46 0.84 -5.32
CA THR A 37 4.01 -0.07 -6.31
C THR A 37 4.21 -1.48 -5.75
N PRO A 38 4.83 -1.67 -4.57
CA PRO A 38 4.90 -3.00 -3.99
C PRO A 38 3.54 -3.64 -3.75
N ALA A 39 2.56 -2.86 -3.30
CA ALA A 39 1.22 -3.39 -3.08
C ALA A 39 0.61 -3.87 -4.40
N LEU A 40 0.73 -3.06 -5.45
CA LEU A 40 0.21 -3.45 -6.76
C LEU A 40 0.90 -4.70 -7.30
N GLU A 41 2.22 -4.81 -7.11
CA GLU A 41 2.95 -5.99 -7.55
C GLU A 41 2.46 -7.26 -6.88
N VAL A 42 2.12 -7.19 -5.59
CA VAL A 42 1.55 -8.34 -4.90
C VAL A 42 0.23 -8.74 -5.55
N LEU A 43 -0.63 -7.76 -5.86
CA LEU A 43 -1.89 -8.05 -6.54
C LEU A 43 -1.66 -8.71 -7.90
N GLN A 44 -0.69 -8.21 -8.65
CA GLN A 44 -0.38 -8.76 -9.98
C GLN A 44 0.09 -10.21 -9.88
N HIS A 45 0.96 -10.50 -8.91
CA HIS A 45 1.49 -11.85 -8.74
C HIS A 45 0.44 -12.81 -8.20
N SER A 46 -0.56 -12.32 -7.46
CA SER A 46 -1.61 -13.17 -6.93
C SER A 46 -2.57 -13.67 -8.01
N GLY A 47 -2.63 -12.95 -9.13
CA GLY A 47 -3.60 -13.27 -10.18
C GLY A 47 -5.01 -12.83 -9.88
N LEU A 48 -5.24 -12.23 -8.72
CA LEU A 48 -6.58 -11.76 -8.35
C LEU A 48 -6.90 -10.44 -9.03
N THR A 49 -8.17 -10.22 -9.29
CA THR A 49 -8.63 -9.00 -9.92
C THR A 49 -9.98 -8.61 -9.35
N ASP A 50 -10.44 -7.40 -9.67
CA ASP A 50 -11.70 -6.82 -9.18
C ASP A 50 -11.64 -6.65 -7.66
N LEU A 51 -10.52 -6.14 -7.17
CA LEU A 51 -10.33 -5.87 -5.74
C LEU A 51 -9.46 -4.64 -5.54
N ILE A 52 -9.58 -4.09 -4.36
CA ILE A 52 -8.74 -3.00 -3.90
C ILE A 52 -8.16 -3.39 -2.55
N VAL A 53 -6.91 -3.05 -2.32
CA VAL A 53 -6.28 -3.22 -1.02
C VAL A 53 -5.86 -1.84 -0.52
N VAL A 54 -6.08 -1.61 0.77
CA VAL A 54 -5.66 -0.38 1.44
C VAL A 54 -4.79 -0.77 2.62
N VAL A 55 -3.60 -0.18 2.69
CA VAL A 55 -2.68 -0.42 3.79
C VAL A 55 -2.42 0.92 4.47
N THR A 56 -2.76 1.00 5.74
CA THR A 56 -2.57 2.21 6.52
C THR A 56 -1.32 2.07 7.39
N ARG A 57 -0.42 3.03 7.27
CA ARG A 57 0.77 3.08 8.11
C ARG A 57 0.76 4.38 8.89
N TYR A 58 1.01 4.28 10.18
CA TYR A 58 1.14 5.44 11.04
C TYR A 58 2.62 5.78 11.18
N PHE A 59 2.95 7.04 10.93
CA PHE A 59 4.32 7.51 11.09
C PHE A 59 4.56 7.81 12.57
N GLY A 60 5.35 6.95 13.20
CA GLY A 60 5.62 7.07 14.63
C GLY A 60 7.03 7.57 14.95
N GLY A 61 7.67 8.20 13.98
CA GLY A 61 9.02 8.72 14.19
C GLY A 61 10.12 7.71 13.88
N VAL A 62 9.77 6.53 13.44
CA VAL A 62 10.73 5.50 13.06
C VAL A 62 10.94 5.55 11.55
N LEU A 63 12.19 5.71 11.14
CA LEU A 63 12.53 5.72 9.72
C LEU A 63 12.85 4.29 9.27
N LEU A 64 12.07 3.80 8.32
CA LEU A 64 12.26 2.45 7.81
C LEU A 64 13.24 2.39 6.64
N GLY A 65 13.46 3.53 5.98
CA GLY A 65 14.23 3.54 4.74
C GLY A 65 13.40 2.97 3.59
N THR A 66 13.88 3.17 2.36
CA THR A 66 13.11 2.75 1.19
C THR A 66 12.95 1.23 1.11
N GLY A 67 14.04 0.49 1.40
CA GLY A 67 13.95 -0.97 1.40
C GLY A 67 13.02 -1.52 2.46
N GLY A 68 13.01 -0.89 3.64
CA GLY A 68 12.11 -1.30 4.71
C GLY A 68 10.66 -1.03 4.37
N LEU A 69 10.38 0.11 3.73
CA LEU A 69 9.02 0.43 3.29
C LEU A 69 8.52 -0.58 2.26
N VAL A 70 9.34 -0.89 1.26
CA VAL A 70 8.96 -1.87 0.24
C VAL A 70 8.60 -3.20 0.89
N ARG A 71 9.43 -3.69 1.81
CA ARG A 71 9.15 -4.96 2.49
C ARG A 71 7.89 -4.89 3.33
N ALA A 72 7.70 -3.79 4.05
CA ALA A 72 6.53 -3.64 4.91
C ALA A 72 5.23 -3.67 4.11
N TYR A 73 5.18 -2.92 3.02
CA TYR A 73 3.97 -2.87 2.20
C TYR A 73 3.73 -4.17 1.44
N THR A 74 4.80 -4.82 0.98
CA THR A 74 4.69 -6.13 0.33
C THR A 74 4.10 -7.15 1.30
N THR A 75 4.66 -7.22 2.51
CA THR A 75 4.20 -8.18 3.51
C THR A 75 2.77 -7.91 3.94
N ALA A 76 2.43 -6.63 4.20
CA ALA A 76 1.09 -6.28 4.64
C ALA A 76 0.05 -6.63 3.58
N THR A 77 0.36 -6.35 2.31
CA THR A 77 -0.56 -6.66 1.23
C THR A 77 -0.74 -8.16 1.07
N ALA A 78 0.35 -8.92 1.13
CA ALA A 78 0.27 -10.37 1.00
C ALA A 78 -0.58 -10.97 2.13
N ARG A 79 -0.42 -10.47 3.36
CA ARG A 79 -1.21 -10.95 4.49
C ARG A 79 -2.69 -10.60 4.33
N ALA A 80 -2.99 -9.41 3.82
CA ALA A 80 -4.37 -9.03 3.58
C ALA A 80 -5.04 -9.98 2.59
N LEU A 81 -4.32 -10.39 1.55
CA LEU A 81 -4.86 -11.32 0.57
C LEU A 81 -5.06 -12.71 1.16
N GLU A 82 -4.19 -13.15 2.05
CA GLU A 82 -4.33 -14.45 2.71
C GLU A 82 -5.60 -14.54 3.54
N ASN A 83 -6.04 -13.40 4.08
CA ASN A 83 -7.20 -13.34 4.95
C ASN A 83 -8.46 -12.89 4.23
N ALA A 84 -8.41 -12.73 2.94
CA ALA A 84 -9.55 -12.27 2.15
C ALA A 84 -10.49 -13.43 1.80
#